data_c94a932ff6e8a414c0038fa64645e410
#
_entry.id   c94a932ff6e8a414c0038fa64645e410
#
_cell.length_a   1.000
_cell.length_b   1.000
_cell.length_c   1.000
_cell.angle_alpha   90.00
_cell.angle_beta   90.00
_cell.angle_gamma   90.00
#
_symmetry.space_group_name_H-M   'P 1'
#
loop_
_entity.id
_entity.type
_entity.pdbx_description
1 polymer ?
#
loop_
_entity_poly.entity_id
_entity_poly.type
_entity_poly.pdbx_seq_one_letter_code
_entity_poly.pdbx_strand_id
1 'polypeptide(L)'
;MLLNGFNHVAVLTADTERLQEFYSEVFDAVTLRDGPEVADADVRMTVIHVGPSAELNVFQIKGNTEAERQTPMFGRGRLDHLALQAESIEAFDTIRERLMARGAADDFVTDFGSILSVFFRDPDGLECEVCVANPDAQPGVSHPPGTRAARYS
;
A
#
# COMPACT_ATOMS: atom_id res chain seq x y z
N MET A 1 25.98 -6.31 -2.04
CA MET A 1 24.78 -6.23 -1.21
C MET A 1 24.32 -7.64 -0.89
N LEU A 2 23.94 -7.97 0.35
CA LEU A 2 23.53 -9.32 0.75
C LEU A 2 22.00 -9.53 0.73
N LEU A 3 21.22 -8.44 0.68
CA LEU A 3 19.75 -8.47 0.61
C LEU A 3 19.27 -8.13 -0.79
N ASN A 4 18.10 -8.68 -1.15
CA ASN A 4 17.43 -8.48 -2.44
C ASN A 4 16.03 -7.83 -2.26
N GLY A 5 15.85 -7.02 -1.24
CA GLY A 5 14.61 -6.31 -0.95
C GLY A 5 13.83 -6.92 0.23
N PHE A 6 12.55 -6.61 0.26
CA PHE A 6 11.61 -7.16 1.25
C PHE A 6 11.00 -8.46 0.73
N ASN A 7 10.84 -9.45 1.61
CA ASN A 7 10.08 -10.65 1.31
C ASN A 7 8.59 -10.39 1.54
N HIS A 8 8.21 -9.99 2.77
CA HIS A 8 6.82 -9.67 3.08
C HIS A 8 6.71 -8.59 4.15
N VAL A 9 5.52 -8.00 4.23
CA VAL A 9 5.06 -7.18 5.35
C VAL A 9 3.86 -7.88 5.97
N ALA A 10 3.87 -8.07 7.30
CA ALA A 10 2.76 -8.64 8.04
C ALA A 10 1.80 -7.53 8.47
N VAL A 11 0.51 -7.70 8.18
CA VAL A 11 -0.56 -6.77 8.55
C VAL A 11 -1.72 -7.51 9.20
N LEU A 12 -2.45 -6.81 10.06
CA LEU A 12 -3.71 -7.29 10.63
C LEU A 12 -4.89 -6.74 9.83
N THR A 13 -5.95 -7.55 9.71
CA THR A 13 -7.22 -7.10 9.14
C THR A 13 -8.38 -7.54 10.02
N ALA A 14 -9.44 -6.76 10.02
CA ALA A 14 -10.72 -7.14 10.60
C ALA A 14 -11.55 -8.00 9.63
N ASP A 15 -11.27 -7.92 8.31
CA ASP A 15 -12.03 -8.58 7.26
C ASP A 15 -11.12 -8.89 6.06
N THR A 16 -10.74 -10.16 5.97
CA THR A 16 -9.82 -10.65 4.93
C THR A 16 -10.40 -10.51 3.53
N GLU A 17 -11.69 -10.83 3.35
CA GLU A 17 -12.34 -10.75 2.03
C GLU A 17 -12.35 -9.33 1.50
N ARG A 18 -12.71 -8.37 2.33
CA ARG A 18 -12.70 -6.93 2.00
C ARG A 18 -11.30 -6.45 1.62
N LEU A 19 -10.28 -6.89 2.35
CA LEU A 19 -8.90 -6.52 2.05
C LEU A 19 -8.40 -7.13 0.74
N GLN A 20 -8.69 -8.42 0.51
CA GLN A 20 -8.35 -9.11 -0.75
C GLN A 20 -9.01 -8.45 -1.96
N GLU A 21 -10.31 -8.15 -1.87
CA GLU A 21 -11.05 -7.46 -2.93
C GLU A 21 -10.41 -6.10 -3.25
N PHE A 22 -10.06 -5.32 -2.22
CA PHE A 22 -9.43 -4.03 -2.41
C PHE A 22 -8.09 -4.15 -3.16
N TYR A 23 -7.19 -5.01 -2.69
CA TYR A 23 -5.88 -5.17 -3.32
C TYR A 23 -5.97 -5.77 -4.73
N SER A 24 -6.90 -6.71 -4.95
CA SER A 24 -7.14 -7.27 -6.28
C SER A 24 -7.66 -6.23 -7.26
N GLU A 25 -8.67 -5.43 -6.88
CA GLU A 25 -9.32 -4.51 -7.80
C GLU A 25 -8.54 -3.21 -8.03
N VAL A 26 -7.77 -2.77 -7.02
CA VAL A 26 -6.96 -1.54 -7.16
C VAL A 26 -5.62 -1.81 -7.82
N PHE A 27 -4.94 -2.91 -7.44
CA PHE A 27 -3.55 -3.16 -7.79
C PHE A 27 -3.36 -4.37 -8.72
N ASP A 28 -4.43 -5.04 -9.12
CA ASP A 28 -4.38 -6.34 -9.81
C ASP A 28 -3.57 -7.39 -9.02
N ALA A 29 -3.52 -7.24 -7.69
CA ALA A 29 -2.79 -8.12 -6.79
C ALA A 29 -3.44 -9.51 -6.73
N VAL A 30 -2.62 -10.53 -6.58
CA VAL A 30 -3.05 -11.94 -6.62
C VAL A 30 -2.95 -12.57 -5.23
N THR A 31 -4.02 -13.20 -4.78
CA THR A 31 -3.97 -14.03 -3.58
C THR A 31 -3.31 -15.36 -3.89
N LEU A 32 -2.18 -15.63 -3.25
CA LEU A 32 -1.42 -16.89 -3.41
C LEU A 32 -1.86 -17.97 -2.45
N ARG A 33 -2.30 -17.59 -1.26
CA ARG A 33 -2.77 -18.47 -0.20
C ARG A 33 -3.86 -17.77 0.59
N ASP A 34 -4.87 -18.54 1.01
CA ASP A 34 -5.91 -18.12 1.95
C ASP A 34 -6.42 -19.31 2.74
N GLY A 35 -6.43 -19.22 4.06
CA GLY A 35 -6.93 -20.28 4.91
C GLY A 35 -6.46 -20.19 6.36
N PRO A 36 -6.88 -21.16 7.19
CA PRO A 36 -6.44 -21.18 8.58
C PRO A 36 -4.93 -21.38 8.67
N GLU A 37 -4.32 -20.77 9.68
CA GLU A 37 -2.94 -21.08 10.04
C GLU A 37 -2.87 -22.52 10.60
N VAL A 38 -1.86 -23.25 10.16
CA VAL A 38 -1.74 -24.69 10.52
C VAL A 38 -1.60 -24.91 12.03
N ALA A 39 -1.01 -23.93 12.72
CA ALA A 39 -0.75 -24.02 14.16
C ALA A 39 -1.90 -23.49 15.04
N ASP A 40 -2.81 -22.68 14.49
CA ASP A 40 -3.88 -22.05 15.25
C ASP A 40 -5.12 -21.81 14.38
N ALA A 41 -6.21 -22.55 14.67
CA ALA A 41 -7.47 -22.48 13.94
C ALA A 41 -8.22 -21.13 14.11
N ASP A 42 -7.87 -20.32 15.13
CA ASP A 42 -8.43 -18.99 15.35
C ASP A 42 -7.68 -17.90 14.55
N VAL A 43 -6.66 -18.29 13.77
CA VAL A 43 -5.88 -17.42 12.89
C VAL A 43 -6.09 -17.81 11.44
N ARG A 44 -6.61 -16.89 10.64
CA ARG A 44 -6.64 -16.99 9.19
C ARG A 44 -5.48 -16.18 8.62
N MET A 45 -4.66 -16.81 7.81
CA MET A 45 -3.54 -16.18 7.11
C MET A 45 -3.80 -16.16 5.61
N THR A 46 -3.64 -15.00 5.03
CA THR A 46 -3.75 -14.77 3.59
C THR A 46 -2.46 -14.17 3.07
N VAL A 47 -1.99 -14.64 1.93
CA VAL A 47 -0.80 -14.10 1.26
C VAL A 47 -1.25 -13.41 -0.02
N ILE A 48 -1.05 -12.09 -0.09
CA ILE A 48 -1.36 -11.25 -1.24
C ILE A 48 -0.04 -10.82 -1.89
N HIS A 49 0.13 -11.19 -3.16
CA HIS A 49 1.31 -10.83 -3.95
C HIS A 49 1.16 -9.41 -4.50
N VAL A 50 2.00 -8.48 -4.06
CA VAL A 50 1.92 -7.05 -4.39
C VAL A 50 3.07 -6.57 -5.29
N GLY A 51 3.81 -7.49 -5.87
CA GLY A 51 4.93 -7.20 -6.78
C GLY A 51 5.78 -8.45 -7.02
N PRO A 52 6.81 -8.39 -7.88
CA PRO A 52 7.57 -9.57 -8.30
C PRO A 52 8.24 -10.36 -7.17
N SER A 53 8.49 -9.71 -6.03
CA SER A 53 9.19 -10.32 -4.89
C SER A 53 8.69 -9.80 -3.54
N ALA A 54 7.48 -9.23 -3.50
CA ALA A 54 6.93 -8.64 -2.28
C ALA A 54 5.50 -9.15 -2.02
N GLU A 55 5.22 -9.47 -0.76
CA GLU A 55 3.95 -10.01 -0.31
C GLU A 55 3.42 -9.23 0.90
N LEU A 56 2.10 -9.19 1.03
CA LEU A 56 1.44 -8.91 2.30
C LEU A 56 1.01 -10.23 2.93
N ASN A 57 1.49 -10.49 4.13
CA ASN A 57 1.01 -11.57 4.98
C ASN A 57 -0.09 -11.00 5.87
N VAL A 58 -1.33 -11.25 5.50
CA VAL A 58 -2.53 -10.69 6.12
C VAL A 58 -3.05 -11.67 7.16
N PHE A 59 -3.22 -11.21 8.39
CA PHE A 59 -3.72 -12.01 9.50
C PHE A 59 -5.05 -11.47 10.00
N GLN A 60 -6.09 -12.30 9.92
CA GLN A 60 -7.35 -12.09 10.61
C GLN A 60 -7.39 -13.03 11.81
N ILE A 61 -7.39 -12.45 13.02
CA ILE A 61 -7.29 -13.20 14.28
C ILE A 61 -8.57 -12.99 15.06
N LYS A 62 -9.23 -14.10 15.42
CA LYS A 62 -10.49 -14.06 16.16
C LYS A 62 -10.36 -13.31 17.48
N GLY A 63 -11.18 -12.29 17.65
CA GLY A 63 -11.18 -11.44 18.85
C GLY A 63 -10.06 -10.39 18.89
N ASN A 64 -9.22 -10.29 17.87
CA ASN A 64 -8.25 -9.21 17.75
C ASN A 64 -8.93 -7.93 17.27
N THR A 65 -8.65 -6.80 17.92
CA THR A 65 -9.19 -5.48 17.57
C THR A 65 -8.11 -4.49 17.15
N GLU A 66 -6.85 -4.94 17.01
CA GLU A 66 -5.74 -4.04 16.65
C GLU A 66 -5.84 -3.51 15.21
N ALA A 67 -6.46 -4.28 14.29
CA ALA A 67 -6.73 -3.82 12.94
C ALA A 67 -7.62 -2.57 12.88
N GLU A 68 -8.51 -2.40 13.88
CA GLU A 68 -9.41 -1.23 13.98
C GLU A 68 -8.74 0.00 14.61
N ARG A 69 -7.53 -0.17 15.16
CA ARG A 69 -6.79 0.89 15.86
C ARG A 69 -5.87 1.63 14.90
N GLN A 70 -6.45 2.60 14.20
CA GLN A 70 -5.68 3.40 13.25
C GLN A 70 -5.10 4.66 13.91
N THR A 71 -3.79 4.79 13.82
CA THR A 71 -3.07 6.00 14.21
C THR A 71 -2.58 6.69 12.94
N PRO A 72 -2.77 8.00 12.78
CA PRO A 72 -2.26 8.74 11.62
C PRO A 72 -0.75 8.59 11.43
N MET A 73 -0.28 8.75 10.20
CA MET A 73 1.15 8.81 9.90
C MET A 73 1.88 9.78 10.84
N PHE A 74 3.14 9.50 11.11
CA PHE A 74 4.02 10.18 12.07
C PHE A 74 3.62 10.03 13.54
N GLY A 75 2.57 9.25 13.86
CA GLY A 75 2.14 8.89 15.22
C GLY A 75 2.14 7.40 15.53
N ARG A 76 2.48 6.53 14.56
CA ARG A 76 2.32 5.06 14.66
C ARG A 76 3.44 4.33 15.36
N GLY A 77 4.55 4.96 15.62
CA GLY A 77 5.77 4.34 16.14
C GLY A 77 6.85 4.22 15.05
N ARG A 78 7.64 3.15 15.08
CA ARG A 78 8.83 3.07 14.20
C ARG A 78 8.51 2.72 12.75
N LEU A 79 7.52 1.86 12.49
CA LEU A 79 6.99 1.61 11.16
C LEU A 79 5.81 2.57 10.95
N ASP A 80 6.01 3.55 10.11
CA ASP A 80 5.07 4.67 9.95
C ASP A 80 4.03 4.40 8.85
N HIS A 81 4.46 4.07 7.65
CA HIS A 81 3.59 3.73 6.53
C HIS A 81 4.26 2.71 5.60
N LEU A 82 3.48 2.17 4.68
CA LEU A 82 3.92 1.27 3.63
C LEU A 82 3.83 1.99 2.29
N ALA A 83 4.94 2.06 1.55
CA ALA A 83 4.96 2.59 0.20
C ALA A 83 5.10 1.44 -0.81
N LEU A 84 4.17 1.38 -1.77
CA LEU A 84 4.18 0.43 -2.88
C LEU A 84 4.78 1.10 -4.12
N GLN A 85 5.57 0.37 -4.89
CA GLN A 85 6.15 0.86 -6.13
C GLN A 85 5.27 0.48 -7.32
N ALA A 86 4.74 1.47 -8.04
CA ALA A 86 4.09 1.23 -9.32
C ALA A 86 5.14 0.88 -10.40
N GLU A 87 4.79 -0.04 -11.30
CA GLU A 87 5.69 -0.52 -12.35
C GLU A 87 6.02 0.57 -13.38
N SER A 88 5.07 1.43 -13.69
CA SER A 88 5.21 2.53 -14.65
C SER A 88 4.31 3.70 -14.30
N ILE A 89 4.47 4.82 -15.01
CA ILE A 89 3.61 5.98 -14.86
C ILE A 89 2.15 5.68 -15.26
N GLU A 90 1.94 4.84 -16.27
CA GLU A 90 0.62 4.41 -16.72
C GLU A 90 -0.05 3.51 -15.66
N ALA A 91 0.73 2.62 -15.02
CA ALA A 91 0.24 1.82 -13.90
C ALA A 91 -0.11 2.71 -12.70
N PHE A 92 0.71 3.71 -12.40
CA PHE A 92 0.44 4.70 -11.35
C PHE A 92 -0.85 5.47 -11.62
N ASP A 93 -1.07 5.95 -12.84
CA ASP A 93 -2.28 6.65 -13.25
C ASP A 93 -3.52 5.76 -13.08
N THR A 94 -3.44 4.50 -13.51
CA THR A 94 -4.51 3.52 -13.35
C THR A 94 -4.84 3.26 -11.88
N ILE A 95 -3.82 3.03 -11.05
CA ILE A 95 -3.99 2.81 -9.60
C ILE A 95 -4.63 4.04 -8.95
N ARG A 96 -4.16 5.24 -9.27
CA ARG A 96 -4.70 6.49 -8.75
C ARG A 96 -6.19 6.63 -9.07
N GLU A 97 -6.60 6.39 -10.31
CA GLU A 97 -8.01 6.44 -10.73
C GLU A 97 -8.86 5.44 -9.95
N ARG A 98 -8.39 4.20 -9.78
CA ARG A 98 -9.08 3.15 -9.02
C ARG A 98 -9.21 3.51 -7.53
N LEU A 99 -8.17 4.07 -6.93
CA LEU A 99 -8.17 4.54 -5.54
C LEU A 99 -9.19 5.67 -5.33
N MET A 100 -9.21 6.65 -6.23
CA MET A 100 -10.17 7.76 -6.20
C MET A 100 -11.60 7.26 -6.37
N ALA A 101 -11.86 6.35 -7.30
CA ALA A 101 -13.18 5.77 -7.54
C ALA A 101 -13.73 5.03 -6.31
N ARG A 102 -12.84 4.51 -5.46
CA ARG A 102 -13.20 3.85 -4.20
C ARG A 102 -13.24 4.80 -2.99
N GLY A 103 -12.92 6.08 -3.18
CA GLY A 103 -12.78 7.05 -2.07
C GLY A 103 -11.62 6.73 -1.13
N ALA A 104 -10.66 5.93 -1.57
CA ALA A 104 -9.48 5.54 -0.79
C ALA A 104 -8.34 6.57 -0.87
N ALA A 105 -8.35 7.43 -1.87
CA ALA A 105 -7.44 8.57 -2.05
C ALA A 105 -8.20 9.78 -2.60
N ASP A 106 -7.58 10.96 -2.45
CA ASP A 106 -7.99 12.17 -3.16
C ASP A 106 -7.25 12.31 -4.51
N ASP A 107 -7.40 13.45 -5.18
CA ASP A 107 -6.75 13.73 -6.46
C ASP A 107 -5.31 14.26 -6.32
N PHE A 108 -4.81 14.41 -5.08
CA PHE A 108 -3.54 15.04 -4.82
C PHE A 108 -2.37 14.08 -5.07
N VAL A 109 -1.50 14.45 -5.99
CA VAL A 109 -0.22 13.77 -6.23
C VAL A 109 0.91 14.66 -5.74
N THR A 110 1.73 14.14 -4.83
CA THR A 110 2.91 14.82 -4.32
C THR A 110 4.08 14.59 -5.28
N ASP A 111 4.76 15.68 -5.63
CA ASP A 111 6.04 15.66 -6.34
C ASP A 111 7.19 15.83 -5.34
N PHE A 112 7.99 14.78 -5.14
CA PHE A 112 9.21 14.83 -4.32
C PHE A 112 10.48 15.14 -5.15
N GLY A 113 10.32 15.44 -6.45
CA GLY A 113 11.40 15.64 -7.39
C GLY A 113 11.73 14.37 -8.17
N SER A 114 12.32 13.37 -7.52
CA SER A 114 12.70 12.09 -8.16
C SER A 114 11.56 11.09 -8.28
N ILE A 115 10.53 11.21 -7.44
CA ILE A 115 9.36 10.35 -7.42
C ILE A 115 8.07 11.18 -7.34
N LEU A 116 7.00 10.62 -7.89
CA LEU A 116 5.62 11.04 -7.65
C LEU A 116 4.97 10.07 -6.69
N SER A 117 4.07 10.58 -5.86
CA SER A 117 3.41 9.78 -4.83
C SER A 117 1.94 10.16 -4.67
N VAL A 118 1.09 9.15 -4.49
CA VAL A 118 -0.29 9.28 -4.02
C VAL A 118 -0.45 8.55 -2.68
N PHE A 119 -1.05 9.21 -1.71
CA PHE A 119 -1.39 8.61 -0.43
C PHE A 119 -2.79 8.03 -0.48
N PHE A 120 -2.98 6.88 0.17
CA PHE A 120 -4.27 6.22 0.23
C PHE A 120 -4.50 5.55 1.59
N ARG A 121 -5.74 5.17 1.85
CA ARG A 121 -6.10 4.33 3.00
C ARG A 121 -6.65 3.01 2.52
N ASP A 122 -6.13 1.93 3.06
CA ASP A 122 -6.69 0.60 2.85
C ASP A 122 -8.06 0.45 3.57
N PRO A 123 -8.80 -0.65 3.37
CA PRO A 123 -10.09 -0.86 4.01
C PRO A 123 -10.08 -0.88 5.54
N ASP A 124 -8.95 -1.23 6.17
CA ASP A 124 -8.78 -1.17 7.62
C ASP A 124 -8.28 0.20 8.10
N GLY A 125 -8.08 1.16 7.16
CA GLY A 125 -7.69 2.53 7.45
C GLY A 125 -6.18 2.74 7.58
N LEU A 126 -5.35 1.73 7.24
CA LEU A 126 -3.91 1.93 7.19
C LEU A 126 -3.57 2.94 6.09
N GLU A 127 -2.91 4.01 6.46
CA GLU A 127 -2.38 4.98 5.49
C GLU A 127 -1.16 4.40 4.82
N CYS A 128 -1.22 4.37 3.50
CA CYS A 128 -0.20 3.83 2.62
C CYS A 128 0.12 4.84 1.52
N GLU A 129 1.11 4.51 0.72
CA GLU A 129 1.61 5.32 -0.37
C GLU A 129 1.81 4.47 -1.62
N VAL A 130 1.56 5.03 -2.79
CA VAL A 130 2.02 4.48 -4.06
C VAL A 130 3.00 5.45 -4.68
N CYS A 131 4.18 4.96 -5.01
CA CYS A 131 5.25 5.74 -5.61
C CYS A 131 5.53 5.29 -7.05
N VAL A 132 5.98 6.23 -7.86
CA VAL A 132 6.54 5.97 -9.19
C VAL A 132 7.69 6.91 -9.46
N ALA A 133 8.66 6.50 -10.28
CA ALA A 133 9.71 7.40 -10.73
C ALA A 133 9.08 8.58 -11.48
N ASN A 134 9.49 9.81 -11.13
CA ASN A 134 9.01 11.00 -11.81
C ASN A 134 9.67 11.09 -13.20
N PRO A 135 8.88 11.01 -14.30
CA PRO A 135 9.46 11.10 -15.65
C PRO A 135 10.04 12.47 -15.97
N ASP A 136 9.61 13.50 -15.23
CA ASP A 136 10.08 14.89 -15.39
C ASP A 136 11.19 15.27 -14.38
N ALA A 137 11.73 14.27 -13.66
CA ALA A 137 12.75 14.47 -12.63
C ALA A 137 13.99 15.17 -13.17
N GLN A 138 14.45 16.19 -12.45
CA GLN A 138 15.70 16.88 -12.75
C GLN A 138 16.79 16.47 -11.75
N PRO A 139 18.02 16.18 -12.21
CA PRO A 139 19.10 15.79 -11.32
C PRO A 139 19.34 16.80 -10.20
N GLY A 140 19.37 16.33 -8.95
CA GLY A 140 19.65 17.16 -7.78
C GLY A 140 18.48 18.04 -7.31
N VAL A 141 17.32 17.95 -7.96
CA VAL A 141 16.12 18.67 -7.52
C VAL A 141 15.30 17.75 -6.61
N SER A 142 14.90 18.31 -5.46
CA SER A 142 13.94 17.69 -4.54
C SER A 142 12.92 18.72 -4.08
N HIS A 143 11.70 18.28 -3.83
CA HIS A 143 10.61 19.14 -3.39
C HIS A 143 10.16 18.73 -1.97
N PRO A 144 9.67 19.68 -1.15
CA PRO A 144 9.13 19.36 0.16
C PRO A 144 7.81 18.58 0.04
N PRO A 145 7.44 17.81 1.08
CA PRO A 145 6.11 17.19 1.16
C PRO A 145 4.99 18.21 0.93
N GLY A 146 3.94 17.81 0.21
CA GLY A 146 2.82 18.69 -0.13
C GLY A 146 3.04 19.56 -1.38
N THR A 147 4.14 19.41 -2.11
CA THR A 147 4.30 19.99 -3.45
C THR A 147 3.40 19.23 -4.44
N ARG A 148 2.42 19.91 -5.03
CA ARG A 148 1.53 19.26 -6.02
C ARG A 148 2.30 19.04 -7.33
N ALA A 149 2.18 17.84 -7.88
CA ALA A 149 2.79 17.52 -9.16
C ALA A 149 2.07 18.26 -10.30
N ALA A 150 2.85 19.00 -11.10
CA ALA A 150 2.32 19.79 -12.22
C ALA A 150 1.56 18.95 -13.27
N ARG A 151 1.96 17.69 -13.43
CA ARG A 151 1.29 16.71 -14.32
C ARG A 151 -0.19 16.47 -13.94
N TYR A 152 -0.58 16.70 -12.68
CA TYR A 152 -1.92 16.44 -12.14
C TYR A 152 -2.60 17.72 -11.63
N SER A 153 -2.17 18.88 -12.14
CA SER A 153 -2.71 20.21 -11.76
C SER A 153 -3.92 20.58 -12.61
#